data_3057ba1f6339590041fc6dfe2b57b944
#
_entry.id   3057ba1f6339590041fc6dfe2b57b944
#
_cell.length_a   1.000
_cell.length_b   1.000
_cell.length_c   1.000
_cell.angle_alpha   90.00
_cell.angle_beta   90.00
_cell.angle_gamma   90.00
#
_symmetry.space_group_name_H-M   'P 1'
#
loop_
_entity.id
_entity.type
_entity.pdbx_description
1 polymer ?
#
loop_
_entity_poly.entity_id
_entity_poly.type
_entity_poly.pdbx_seq_one_letter_code
_entity_poly.pdbx_strand_id
1 'polypeptide(L)'
;MTSAQIAIMTTIILYLCLVIFTGVMIGKRSKKSAEGFYLGGRGMGPLVTAMSAEASDMSSYLLMGIPGLAYLSGVADASWTAIGLAIGTYLNFLLVARRLRRYSVELDAITIPSFISKRYGEKKPIIMGIASLIILVFFVPYVASGLAAIGKLFNSLFGWNYMLSVIVGAIVIISYTSVGGFSAVATMDLIQSVIMTVALCVIVVFGIVQAGGMDAVLAHASSLPGFLSFGQTYNAASGQAEPYGLIRIVSMLAWGLGYFGMPHILVRFMAIRHEDELKISRRIASIWVVISMAVAMFIGIVGHAVSNVGRIPMLEGSATETVIVRLSDLLSSYGLLPAIVAGCILAGILALSLIHISEPTRLLS
;
A
#
# COMPACT_ATOMS: atom_id res chain seq x y z
N MET A 1 -27.28 -5.78 -9.98
CA MET A 1 -25.87 -5.92 -10.40
C MET A 1 -25.82 -6.20 -11.88
N THR A 2 -24.99 -5.49 -12.60
CA THR A 2 -24.73 -5.74 -14.03
C THR A 2 -23.86 -7.00 -14.20
N SER A 3 -23.81 -7.56 -15.44
CA SER A 3 -22.92 -8.70 -15.75
C SER A 3 -21.43 -8.38 -15.45
N ALA A 4 -21.01 -7.14 -15.70
CA ALA A 4 -19.67 -6.66 -15.36
C ALA A 4 -19.41 -6.67 -13.84
N GLN A 5 -20.35 -6.17 -13.06
CA GLN A 5 -20.26 -6.19 -11.59
C GLN A 5 -20.23 -7.63 -11.01
N ILE A 6 -20.96 -8.56 -11.64
CA ILE A 6 -20.92 -9.98 -11.27
C ILE A 6 -19.53 -10.55 -11.57
N ALA A 7 -18.96 -10.26 -12.73
CA ALA A 7 -17.62 -10.71 -13.10
C ALA A 7 -16.54 -10.15 -12.13
N ILE A 8 -16.59 -8.87 -11.80
CA ILE A 8 -15.72 -8.24 -10.81
C ILE A 8 -15.84 -8.94 -9.45
N MET A 9 -17.07 -9.11 -8.95
CA MET A 9 -17.31 -9.74 -7.66
C MET A 9 -16.80 -11.18 -7.64
N THR A 10 -17.06 -11.95 -8.69
CA THR A 10 -16.56 -13.32 -8.81
C THR A 10 -15.04 -13.37 -8.79
N THR A 11 -14.38 -12.46 -9.50
CA THR A 11 -12.91 -12.35 -9.52
C THR A 11 -12.36 -12.02 -8.13
N ILE A 12 -12.98 -11.07 -7.43
CA ILE A 12 -12.59 -10.72 -6.05
C ILE A 12 -12.76 -11.92 -5.11
N ILE A 13 -13.88 -12.64 -5.19
CA ILE A 13 -14.13 -13.82 -4.35
C ILE A 13 -13.10 -14.92 -4.64
N LEU A 14 -12.84 -15.22 -5.92
CA LEU A 14 -11.83 -16.21 -6.31
C LEU A 14 -10.44 -15.82 -5.81
N TYR A 15 -10.10 -14.55 -5.91
CA TYR A 15 -8.83 -14.02 -5.38
C TYR A 15 -8.76 -14.20 -3.84
N LEU A 16 -9.79 -13.84 -3.09
CA LEU A 16 -9.83 -14.04 -1.63
C LEU A 16 -9.73 -15.51 -1.25
N CYS A 17 -10.39 -16.41 -1.98
CA CYS A 17 -10.26 -17.85 -1.79
C CYS A 17 -8.82 -18.31 -2.03
N LEU A 18 -8.15 -17.81 -3.08
CA LEU A 18 -6.75 -18.11 -3.37
C LEU A 18 -5.84 -17.63 -2.23
N VAL A 19 -6.06 -16.42 -1.72
CA VAL A 19 -5.31 -15.84 -0.58
C VAL A 19 -5.46 -16.73 0.66
N ILE A 20 -6.68 -17.09 1.02
CA ILE A 20 -6.96 -17.95 2.19
C ILE A 20 -6.31 -19.34 1.99
N PHE A 21 -6.49 -19.95 0.82
CA PHE A 21 -5.92 -21.25 0.49
C PHE A 21 -4.38 -21.25 0.61
N THR A 22 -3.73 -20.25 0.03
CA THR A 22 -2.27 -20.08 0.09
C THR A 22 -1.81 -19.86 1.54
N GLY A 23 -2.54 -19.02 2.29
CA GLY A 23 -2.31 -18.78 3.71
C GLY A 23 -2.35 -20.08 4.54
N VAL A 24 -3.37 -20.91 4.33
CA VAL A 24 -3.50 -22.20 5.02
C VAL A 24 -2.37 -23.17 4.66
N MET A 25 -2.03 -23.26 3.37
CA MET A 25 -0.95 -24.17 2.89
C MET A 25 0.41 -23.79 3.49
N ILE A 26 0.78 -22.51 3.42
CA ILE A 26 2.07 -22.03 3.94
C ILE A 26 2.08 -22.09 5.47
N GLY A 27 0.98 -21.71 6.11
CA GLY A 27 0.84 -21.71 7.57
C GLY A 27 1.02 -23.08 8.20
N LYS A 28 0.59 -24.16 7.53
CA LYS A 28 0.84 -25.54 7.99
C LYS A 28 2.32 -25.88 8.12
N ARG A 29 3.18 -25.27 7.31
CA ARG A 29 4.64 -25.49 7.33
C ARG A 29 5.36 -24.64 8.37
N SER A 30 4.80 -23.49 8.74
CA SER A 30 5.45 -22.47 9.58
C SER A 30 5.14 -22.58 11.08
N LYS A 31 4.14 -23.37 11.50
CA LYS A 31 3.60 -23.39 12.88
C LYS A 31 4.43 -24.12 13.94
N LYS A 32 5.65 -24.58 13.64
CA LYS A 32 6.40 -25.44 14.58
C LYS A 32 7.09 -24.68 15.74
N SER A 33 7.20 -23.35 15.67
CA SER A 33 7.84 -22.53 16.72
C SER A 33 7.30 -21.09 16.67
N ALA A 34 7.48 -20.34 17.77
CA ALA A 34 7.15 -18.91 17.82
C ALA A 34 7.93 -18.13 16.74
N GLU A 35 9.23 -18.37 16.60
CA GLU A 35 10.03 -17.76 15.55
C GLU A 35 9.55 -18.12 14.13
N GLY A 36 9.14 -19.37 13.92
CA GLY A 36 8.51 -19.79 12.66
C GLY A 36 7.23 -19.07 12.35
N PHE A 37 6.40 -18.83 13.36
CA PHE A 37 5.13 -18.13 13.19
C PHE A 37 5.30 -16.62 12.99
N TYR A 38 6.15 -15.94 13.81
CA TYR A 38 6.29 -14.48 13.82
C TYR A 38 7.34 -13.94 12.83
N LEU A 39 8.38 -14.70 12.50
CA LEU A 39 9.48 -14.30 11.61
C LEU A 39 9.69 -15.23 10.42
N GLY A 40 8.82 -16.23 10.23
CA GLY A 40 8.99 -17.21 9.16
C GLY A 40 10.28 -18.03 9.29
N GLY A 41 10.78 -18.24 10.52
CA GLY A 41 12.05 -18.91 10.78
C GLY A 41 13.27 -18.20 10.20
N ARG A 42 13.17 -16.90 9.99
CA ARG A 42 14.21 -16.05 9.33
C ARG A 42 14.70 -16.60 8.00
N GLY A 43 13.78 -17.16 7.20
CA GLY A 43 14.08 -17.81 5.93
C GLY A 43 13.76 -16.98 4.69
N MET A 44 13.39 -15.70 4.81
CA MET A 44 12.98 -14.88 3.69
C MET A 44 14.13 -14.57 2.73
N GLY A 45 13.87 -14.76 1.44
CA GLY A 45 14.81 -14.34 0.38
C GLY A 45 14.72 -12.82 0.10
N PRO A 46 15.71 -12.26 -0.64
CA PRO A 46 15.83 -10.82 -0.84
C PRO A 46 14.66 -10.19 -1.60
N LEU A 47 14.09 -10.89 -2.59
CA LEU A 47 12.95 -10.41 -3.35
C LEU A 47 11.69 -10.34 -2.48
N VAL A 48 11.41 -11.41 -1.71
CA VAL A 48 10.25 -11.43 -0.81
C VAL A 48 10.38 -10.35 0.27
N THR A 49 11.59 -10.18 0.84
CA THR A 49 11.85 -9.15 1.85
C THR A 49 11.60 -7.74 1.29
N ALA A 50 12.10 -7.45 0.08
CA ALA A 50 11.92 -6.15 -0.57
C ALA A 50 10.44 -5.88 -0.86
N MET A 51 9.79 -6.78 -1.60
CA MET A 51 8.42 -6.57 -2.06
C MET A 51 7.42 -6.61 -0.91
N SER A 52 7.65 -7.46 0.11
CA SER A 52 6.81 -7.49 1.30
C SER A 52 6.97 -6.21 2.13
N ALA A 53 8.20 -5.67 2.29
CA ALA A 53 8.40 -4.40 2.99
C ALA A 53 7.66 -3.26 2.31
N GLU A 54 7.83 -3.12 0.99
CA GLU A 54 7.20 -2.05 0.22
C GLU A 54 5.68 -2.20 0.09
N ALA A 55 5.16 -3.41 -0.15
CA ALA A 55 3.72 -3.63 -0.22
C ALA A 55 3.02 -3.30 1.10
N SER A 56 3.64 -3.66 2.22
CA SER A 56 3.10 -3.34 3.54
C SER A 56 3.15 -1.86 3.86
N ASP A 57 4.18 -1.17 3.38
CA ASP A 57 4.33 0.25 3.61
C ASP A 57 3.38 1.07 2.73
N MET A 58 3.40 0.81 1.43
CA MET A 58 2.63 1.55 0.45
C MET A 58 1.13 1.44 0.65
N SER A 59 0.65 0.29 1.06
CA SER A 59 -0.75 0.07 1.40
C SER A 59 -1.75 0.42 0.29
N SER A 60 -3.01 0.53 0.64
CA SER A 60 -4.04 1.13 -0.22
C SER A 60 -3.71 2.58 -0.61
N TYR A 61 -2.78 3.24 0.09
CA TYR A 61 -2.34 4.60 -0.24
C TYR A 61 -1.71 4.71 -1.63
N LEU A 62 -0.97 3.70 -2.08
CA LEU A 62 -0.41 3.66 -3.44
C LEU A 62 -1.51 3.66 -4.53
N LEU A 63 -2.61 2.94 -4.29
CA LEU A 63 -3.67 2.76 -5.30
C LEU A 63 -4.83 3.76 -5.15
N MET A 64 -4.95 4.42 -4.01
CA MET A 64 -6.05 5.35 -3.73
C MET A 64 -5.55 6.74 -3.35
N GLY A 65 -4.66 6.85 -2.36
CA GLY A 65 -4.20 8.13 -1.83
C GLY A 65 -3.36 8.93 -2.81
N ILE A 66 -2.28 8.36 -3.35
CA ILE A 66 -1.40 9.06 -4.30
C ILE A 66 -2.13 9.47 -5.58
N PRO A 67 -2.90 8.59 -6.26
CA PRO A 67 -3.69 9.00 -7.42
C PRO A 67 -4.74 10.05 -7.07
N GLY A 68 -5.39 9.92 -5.90
CA GLY A 68 -6.37 10.89 -5.42
C GLY A 68 -5.79 12.28 -5.17
N LEU A 69 -4.61 12.36 -4.55
CA LEU A 69 -3.88 13.62 -4.35
C LEU A 69 -3.49 14.26 -5.67
N ALA A 70 -2.92 13.48 -6.58
CA ALA A 70 -2.50 13.98 -7.89
C ALA A 70 -3.71 14.40 -8.76
N TYR A 71 -4.84 13.71 -8.62
CA TYR A 71 -6.11 14.09 -9.25
C TYR A 71 -6.61 15.44 -8.72
N LEU A 72 -6.61 15.62 -7.40
CA LEU A 72 -7.21 16.78 -6.73
C LEU A 72 -6.40 18.06 -6.92
N SER A 73 -5.08 17.99 -6.77
CA SER A 73 -4.22 19.15 -6.59
C SER A 73 -3.00 19.22 -7.52
N GLY A 74 -2.85 18.21 -8.40
CA GLY A 74 -1.71 18.09 -9.30
C GLY A 74 -0.52 17.38 -8.66
N VAL A 75 0.68 17.62 -9.23
CA VAL A 75 1.86 16.81 -8.92
C VAL A 75 2.55 17.17 -7.61
N ALA A 76 2.36 18.37 -7.05
CA ALA A 76 3.17 18.85 -5.93
C ALA A 76 3.11 17.93 -4.70
N ASP A 77 1.92 17.74 -4.10
CA ASP A 77 1.74 16.91 -2.90
C ASP A 77 2.20 15.46 -3.11
N ALA A 78 1.78 14.86 -4.23
CA ALA A 78 2.12 13.48 -4.56
C ALA A 78 3.61 13.29 -4.81
N SER A 79 4.28 14.24 -5.50
CA SER A 79 5.70 14.15 -5.80
C SER A 79 6.59 14.31 -4.57
N TRP A 80 6.35 15.31 -3.74
CA TRP A 80 7.17 15.51 -2.53
C TRP A 80 7.00 14.36 -1.55
N THR A 81 5.79 13.81 -1.44
CA THR A 81 5.56 12.58 -0.67
C THR A 81 6.34 11.40 -1.27
N ALA A 82 6.22 11.16 -2.58
CA ALA A 82 6.92 10.05 -3.25
C ALA A 82 8.45 10.16 -3.12
N ILE A 83 9.01 11.37 -3.24
CA ILE A 83 10.45 11.61 -3.04
C ILE A 83 10.86 11.30 -1.60
N GLY A 84 10.07 11.76 -0.61
CA GLY A 84 10.32 11.49 0.81
C GLY A 84 10.31 9.98 1.11
N LEU A 85 9.32 9.26 0.60
CA LEU A 85 9.19 7.81 0.75
C LEU A 85 10.35 7.06 0.07
N ALA A 86 10.73 7.43 -1.15
CA ALA A 86 11.84 6.79 -1.86
C ALA A 86 13.18 6.98 -1.13
N ILE A 87 13.44 8.19 -0.62
CA ILE A 87 14.63 8.47 0.19
C ILE A 87 14.56 7.69 1.51
N GLY A 88 13.40 7.68 2.18
CA GLY A 88 13.18 6.95 3.42
C GLY A 88 13.42 5.45 3.27
N THR A 89 12.85 4.81 2.24
CA THR A 89 13.11 3.41 1.88
C THR A 89 14.60 3.14 1.73
N TYR A 90 15.26 3.90 0.87
CA TYR A 90 16.69 3.69 0.61
C TYR A 90 17.54 3.81 1.89
N LEU A 91 17.32 4.87 2.68
CA LEU A 91 18.08 5.12 3.90
C LEU A 91 17.75 4.10 5.00
N ASN A 92 16.51 3.66 5.14
CA ASN A 92 16.14 2.64 6.12
C ASN A 92 16.83 1.30 5.84
N PHE A 93 16.82 0.83 4.58
CA PHE A 93 17.59 -0.35 4.20
C PHE A 93 19.10 -0.18 4.37
N LEU A 94 19.63 1.02 4.13
CA LEU A 94 21.07 1.31 4.22
C LEU A 94 21.56 1.34 5.69
N LEU A 95 20.84 2.08 6.55
CA LEU A 95 21.29 2.43 7.89
C LEU A 95 20.80 1.45 8.95
N VAL A 96 19.55 0.97 8.84
CA VAL A 96 18.87 0.19 9.88
C VAL A 96 18.91 -1.30 9.59
N ALA A 97 18.54 -1.72 8.38
CA ALA A 97 18.20 -3.12 8.10
C ALA A 97 19.30 -4.12 8.51
N ARG A 98 20.57 -3.88 8.09
CA ARG A 98 21.67 -4.80 8.40
C ARG A 98 21.99 -4.88 9.90
N ARG A 99 21.97 -3.74 10.58
CA ARG A 99 22.22 -3.66 12.02
C ARG A 99 21.11 -4.36 12.79
N LEU A 100 19.87 -4.05 12.45
CA LEU A 100 18.71 -4.67 13.08
C LEU A 100 18.71 -6.20 12.89
N ARG A 101 18.99 -6.70 11.66
CA ARG A 101 19.07 -8.12 11.38
C ARG A 101 20.10 -8.83 12.27
N ARG A 102 21.33 -8.30 12.33
CA ARG A 102 22.42 -8.87 13.14
C ARG A 102 22.07 -8.88 14.63
N TYR A 103 21.74 -7.72 15.18
CA TYR A 103 21.46 -7.62 16.62
C TYR A 103 20.20 -8.37 17.06
N SER A 104 19.18 -8.47 16.19
CA SER A 104 17.98 -9.25 16.53
C SER A 104 18.25 -10.75 16.66
N VAL A 105 19.26 -11.26 15.95
CA VAL A 105 19.70 -12.67 16.11
C VAL A 105 20.50 -12.85 17.38
N GLU A 106 21.49 -11.98 17.63
CA GLU A 106 22.33 -12.04 18.84
C GLU A 106 21.50 -11.93 20.13
N LEU A 107 20.44 -11.12 20.11
CA LEU A 107 19.55 -10.92 21.25
C LEU A 107 18.39 -11.92 21.30
N ASP A 108 18.28 -12.83 20.34
CA ASP A 108 17.13 -13.72 20.21
C ASP A 108 15.79 -12.96 20.31
N ALA A 109 15.68 -11.84 19.58
CA ALA A 109 14.50 -10.98 19.61
C ALA A 109 13.58 -11.29 18.44
N ILE A 110 12.30 -11.50 18.74
CA ILE A 110 11.27 -11.88 17.74
C ILE A 110 10.43 -10.67 17.34
N THR A 111 10.25 -9.69 18.23
CA THR A 111 9.46 -8.47 18.00
C THR A 111 10.29 -7.22 18.22
N ILE A 112 9.89 -6.08 17.68
CA ILE A 112 10.57 -4.79 17.88
C ILE A 112 10.56 -4.36 19.37
N PRO A 113 9.43 -4.44 20.12
CA PRO A 113 9.47 -4.16 21.55
C PRO A 113 10.43 -5.05 22.32
N SER A 114 10.44 -6.35 22.03
CA SER A 114 11.38 -7.30 22.63
C SER A 114 12.84 -6.97 22.27
N PHE A 115 13.11 -6.58 21.02
CA PHE A 115 14.44 -6.16 20.58
C PHE A 115 14.94 -4.95 21.36
N ILE A 116 14.12 -3.92 21.51
CA ILE A 116 14.50 -2.70 22.24
C ILE A 116 14.77 -3.03 23.72
N SER A 117 13.87 -3.76 24.37
CA SER A 117 14.00 -4.18 25.76
C SER A 117 15.30 -4.96 26.02
N LYS A 118 15.57 -5.99 25.21
CA LYS A 118 16.78 -6.82 25.32
C LYS A 118 18.07 -6.03 25.04
N ARG A 119 18.02 -5.10 24.06
CA ARG A 119 19.17 -4.26 23.71
C ARG A 119 19.62 -3.36 24.88
N TYR A 120 18.68 -2.85 25.66
CA TYR A 120 18.99 -2.02 26.84
C TYR A 120 19.16 -2.82 28.11
N GLY A 121 19.14 -4.15 28.06
CA GLY A 121 19.35 -5.02 29.24
C GLY A 121 18.27 -4.85 30.32
N GLU A 122 17.04 -4.57 29.89
CA GLU A 122 15.93 -4.26 30.77
C GLU A 122 15.60 -5.43 31.71
N LYS A 123 15.55 -5.16 33.01
CA LYS A 123 15.18 -6.14 34.03
C LYS A 123 13.68 -6.21 34.31
N LYS A 124 12.95 -5.11 34.07
CA LYS A 124 11.50 -5.01 34.21
C LYS A 124 10.92 -4.56 32.86
N PRO A 125 9.83 -5.13 32.34
CA PRO A 125 9.37 -4.90 30.97
C PRO A 125 8.70 -3.53 30.77
N ILE A 126 9.35 -2.44 31.22
CA ILE A 126 8.84 -1.06 31.14
C ILE A 126 9.03 -0.51 29.72
N ILE A 127 10.26 -0.61 29.17
CA ILE A 127 10.56 -0.14 27.81
C ILE A 127 9.77 -0.94 26.80
N MET A 128 9.67 -2.26 27.00
CA MET A 128 8.85 -3.12 26.16
C MET A 128 7.36 -2.70 26.21
N GLY A 129 6.82 -2.40 27.39
CA GLY A 129 5.46 -1.92 27.57
C GLY A 129 5.21 -0.57 26.91
N ILE A 130 6.13 0.40 27.06
CA ILE A 130 6.04 1.71 26.41
C ILE A 130 6.09 1.56 24.89
N ALA A 131 7.03 0.78 24.36
CA ALA A 131 7.14 0.54 22.93
C ALA A 131 5.86 -0.11 22.35
N SER A 132 5.30 -1.10 23.06
CA SER A 132 4.04 -1.73 22.67
C SER A 132 2.87 -0.76 22.70
N LEU A 133 2.79 0.10 23.71
CA LEU A 133 1.74 1.13 23.81
C LEU A 133 1.83 2.14 22.64
N ILE A 134 3.05 2.61 22.32
CA ILE A 134 3.28 3.51 21.18
C ILE A 134 2.81 2.84 19.88
N ILE A 135 3.21 1.60 19.64
CA ILE A 135 2.77 0.83 18.48
C ILE A 135 1.24 0.78 18.44
N LEU A 136 0.60 0.45 19.54
CA LEU A 136 -0.86 0.33 19.61
C LEU A 136 -1.56 1.65 19.26
N VAL A 137 -1.12 2.76 19.85
CA VAL A 137 -1.70 4.09 19.62
C VAL A 137 -1.60 4.52 18.14
N PHE A 138 -0.48 4.27 17.48
CA PHE A 138 -0.29 4.69 16.09
C PHE A 138 -0.82 3.68 15.07
N PHE A 139 -0.86 2.38 15.40
CA PHE A 139 -1.34 1.36 14.48
C PHE A 139 -2.86 1.20 14.46
N VAL A 140 -3.59 1.59 15.51
CA VAL A 140 -5.06 1.57 15.48
C VAL A 140 -5.62 2.49 14.38
N PRO A 141 -5.20 3.77 14.26
CA PRO A 141 -5.61 4.61 13.12
C PRO A 141 -5.15 4.07 11.76
N TYR A 142 -3.95 3.47 11.70
CA TYR A 142 -3.41 2.88 10.49
C TYR A 142 -4.29 1.71 9.98
N VAL A 143 -4.66 0.79 10.87
CA VAL A 143 -5.60 -0.30 10.56
C VAL A 143 -6.97 0.25 10.14
N ALA A 144 -7.47 1.26 10.85
CA ALA A 144 -8.74 1.89 10.53
C ALA A 144 -8.75 2.48 9.11
N SER A 145 -7.63 3.07 8.65
CA SER A 145 -7.51 3.59 7.28
C SER A 145 -7.61 2.48 6.22
N GLY A 146 -7.00 1.31 6.46
CA GLY A 146 -7.13 0.14 5.59
C GLY A 146 -8.57 -0.39 5.51
N LEU A 147 -9.26 -0.46 6.65
CA LEU A 147 -10.69 -0.83 6.69
C LEU A 147 -11.57 0.19 5.97
N ALA A 148 -11.26 1.49 6.10
CA ALA A 148 -11.97 2.54 5.40
C ALA A 148 -11.83 2.41 3.87
N ALA A 149 -10.66 2.01 3.37
CA ALA A 149 -10.45 1.75 1.94
C ALA A 149 -11.36 0.62 1.43
N ILE A 150 -11.53 -0.46 2.20
CA ILE A 150 -12.47 -1.55 1.89
C ILE A 150 -13.91 -1.02 1.82
N GLY A 151 -14.31 -0.25 2.83
CA GLY A 151 -15.65 0.37 2.88
C GLY A 151 -15.92 1.25 1.65
N LYS A 152 -14.98 2.14 1.30
CA LYS A 152 -15.07 3.00 0.11
C LYS A 152 -15.16 2.20 -1.18
N LEU A 153 -14.35 1.15 -1.32
CA LEU A 153 -14.33 0.29 -2.50
C LEU A 153 -15.69 -0.35 -2.77
N PHE A 154 -16.23 -1.09 -1.81
CA PHE A 154 -17.50 -1.79 -1.99
C PHE A 154 -18.70 -0.84 -2.09
N ASN A 155 -18.69 0.27 -1.35
CA ASN A 155 -19.73 1.28 -1.46
C ASN A 155 -19.73 1.93 -2.85
N SER A 156 -18.55 2.31 -3.39
CA SER A 156 -18.47 2.99 -4.68
C SER A 156 -18.78 2.10 -5.89
N LEU A 157 -18.51 0.78 -5.80
CA LEU A 157 -18.73 -0.17 -6.88
C LEU A 157 -20.14 -0.81 -6.88
N PHE A 158 -20.57 -1.21 -5.69
CA PHE A 158 -21.78 -2.04 -5.56
C PHE A 158 -22.91 -1.33 -4.81
N GLY A 159 -22.66 -0.11 -4.31
CA GLY A 159 -23.63 0.61 -3.47
C GLY A 159 -23.88 -0.05 -2.10
N TRP A 160 -23.00 -0.94 -1.65
CA TRP A 160 -23.17 -1.63 -0.38
C TRP A 160 -23.03 -0.67 0.80
N ASN A 161 -23.68 -1.04 1.92
CA ASN A 161 -23.51 -0.29 3.15
C ASN A 161 -22.04 -0.29 3.57
N TYR A 162 -21.49 0.91 3.81
CA TYR A 162 -20.08 1.12 4.16
C TYR A 162 -19.66 0.28 5.38
N MET A 163 -20.46 0.34 6.46
CA MET A 163 -20.14 -0.36 7.70
C MET A 163 -20.17 -1.89 7.54
N LEU A 164 -21.15 -2.41 6.79
CA LEU A 164 -21.22 -3.84 6.48
C LEU A 164 -19.98 -4.29 5.72
N SER A 165 -19.53 -3.53 4.73
CA SER A 165 -18.34 -3.82 3.94
C SER A 165 -17.07 -3.84 4.80
N VAL A 166 -16.95 -2.90 5.73
CA VAL A 166 -15.86 -2.84 6.71
C VAL A 166 -15.84 -4.08 7.61
N ILE A 167 -16.99 -4.46 8.15
CA ILE A 167 -17.10 -5.62 9.05
C ILE A 167 -16.76 -6.93 8.32
N VAL A 168 -17.32 -7.14 7.13
CA VAL A 168 -17.03 -8.34 6.33
C VAL A 168 -15.55 -8.39 5.95
N GLY A 169 -14.97 -7.27 5.52
CA GLY A 169 -13.56 -7.16 5.25
C GLY A 169 -12.69 -7.51 6.46
N ALA A 170 -13.01 -6.98 7.63
CA ALA A 170 -12.30 -7.26 8.87
C ALA A 170 -12.33 -8.76 9.23
N ILE A 171 -13.49 -9.41 9.11
CA ILE A 171 -13.64 -10.86 9.38
C ILE A 171 -12.75 -11.69 8.46
N VAL A 172 -12.75 -11.39 7.14
CA VAL A 172 -11.93 -12.10 6.16
C VAL A 172 -10.45 -11.97 6.52
N ILE A 173 -10.02 -10.76 6.87
CA ILE A 173 -8.63 -10.45 7.19
C ILE A 173 -8.16 -11.19 8.43
N ILE A 174 -8.91 -11.07 9.53
CA ILE A 174 -8.59 -11.73 10.80
C ILE A 174 -8.50 -13.25 10.61
N SER A 175 -9.44 -13.83 9.87
CA SER A 175 -9.47 -15.29 9.58
C SER A 175 -8.22 -15.73 8.83
N TYR A 176 -7.84 -15.03 7.77
CA TYR A 176 -6.66 -15.35 6.96
C TYR A 176 -5.35 -15.24 7.75
N THR A 177 -5.21 -14.16 8.51
CA THR A 177 -3.96 -13.83 9.20
C THR A 177 -3.69 -14.78 10.37
N SER A 178 -4.74 -15.12 11.12
CA SER A 178 -4.64 -16.03 12.27
C SER A 178 -4.17 -17.44 11.85
N VAL A 179 -4.43 -17.82 10.59
CA VAL A 179 -4.06 -19.13 10.07
C VAL A 179 -2.69 -19.14 9.40
N GLY A 180 -2.33 -18.09 8.68
CA GLY A 180 -1.21 -18.10 7.75
C GLY A 180 0.19 -17.93 8.34
N GLY A 181 0.36 -17.22 9.46
CA GLY A 181 1.68 -16.84 9.98
C GLY A 181 2.43 -15.83 9.07
N PHE A 182 3.61 -15.37 9.49
CA PHE A 182 4.39 -14.35 8.81
C PHE A 182 4.84 -14.73 7.40
N SER A 183 5.30 -15.99 7.20
CA SER A 183 5.73 -16.48 5.88
C SER A 183 4.62 -16.43 4.84
N ALA A 184 3.38 -16.74 5.24
CA ALA A 184 2.23 -16.68 4.33
C ALA A 184 1.95 -15.24 3.91
N VAL A 185 1.94 -14.31 4.87
CA VAL A 185 1.73 -12.88 4.58
C VAL A 185 2.82 -12.36 3.66
N ALA A 186 4.09 -12.56 3.97
CA ALA A 186 5.20 -12.08 3.16
C ALA A 186 5.22 -12.64 1.72
N THR A 187 4.81 -13.90 1.55
CA THR A 187 4.67 -14.49 0.21
C THR A 187 3.49 -13.88 -0.55
N MET A 188 2.37 -13.65 0.15
CA MET A 188 1.22 -12.98 -0.46
C MET A 188 1.54 -11.52 -0.82
N ASP A 189 2.30 -10.80 0.00
CA ASP A 189 2.76 -9.45 -0.31
C ASP A 189 3.53 -9.38 -1.63
N LEU A 190 4.40 -10.37 -1.90
CA LEU A 190 5.10 -10.47 -3.18
C LEU A 190 4.11 -10.65 -4.35
N ILE A 191 3.16 -11.58 -4.23
CA ILE A 191 2.17 -11.83 -5.28
C ILE A 191 1.33 -10.57 -5.52
N GLN A 192 0.92 -9.92 -4.45
CA GLN A 192 0.13 -8.68 -4.49
C GLN A 192 0.89 -7.53 -5.13
N SER A 193 2.18 -7.36 -4.82
CA SER A 193 3.04 -6.34 -5.45
C SER A 193 3.12 -6.52 -6.96
N VAL A 194 3.21 -7.76 -7.44
CA VAL A 194 3.19 -8.06 -8.88
C VAL A 194 1.84 -7.69 -9.50
N ILE A 195 0.74 -8.11 -8.86
CA ILE A 195 -0.62 -7.78 -9.32
C ILE A 195 -0.82 -6.26 -9.37
N MET A 196 -0.37 -5.53 -8.33
CA MET A 196 -0.45 -4.07 -8.29
C MET A 196 0.33 -3.40 -9.41
N THR A 197 1.55 -3.86 -9.66
CA THR A 197 2.38 -3.30 -10.74
C THR A 197 1.69 -3.47 -12.09
N VAL A 198 1.14 -4.67 -12.36
CA VAL A 198 0.36 -4.92 -13.58
C VAL A 198 -0.90 -4.05 -13.61
N ALA A 199 -1.61 -3.93 -12.49
CA ALA A 199 -2.81 -3.12 -12.35
C ALA A 199 -2.54 -1.64 -12.70
N LEU A 200 -1.48 -1.06 -12.13
CA LEU A 200 -1.07 0.32 -12.38
C LEU A 200 -0.77 0.53 -13.89
N CYS A 201 -0.03 -0.39 -14.52
CA CYS A 201 0.28 -0.32 -15.94
C CYS A 201 -0.98 -0.38 -16.81
N VAL A 202 -1.89 -1.31 -16.52
CA VAL A 202 -3.14 -1.46 -17.28
C VAL A 202 -4.01 -0.20 -17.15
N ILE A 203 -4.20 0.31 -15.95
CA ILE A 203 -5.06 1.49 -15.71
C ILE A 203 -4.48 2.74 -16.37
N VAL A 204 -3.16 2.94 -16.32
CA VAL A 204 -2.54 4.09 -16.99
C VAL A 204 -2.75 4.05 -18.49
N VAL A 205 -2.46 2.91 -19.12
CA VAL A 205 -2.63 2.76 -20.57
C VAL A 205 -4.10 2.91 -20.98
N PHE A 206 -5.02 2.26 -20.26
CA PHE A 206 -6.45 2.38 -20.50
C PHE A 206 -6.92 3.82 -20.33
N GLY A 207 -6.54 4.50 -19.26
CA GLY A 207 -6.92 5.88 -18.99
C GLY A 207 -6.43 6.85 -20.07
N ILE A 208 -5.19 6.70 -20.54
CA ILE A 208 -4.65 7.51 -21.66
C ILE A 208 -5.51 7.36 -22.91
N VAL A 209 -5.88 6.14 -23.26
CA VAL A 209 -6.76 5.87 -24.42
C VAL A 209 -8.14 6.53 -24.23
N GLN A 210 -8.71 6.43 -23.02
CA GLN A 210 -10.02 7.02 -22.71
C GLN A 210 -10.01 8.55 -22.69
N ALA A 211 -8.89 9.17 -22.35
CA ALA A 211 -8.71 10.62 -22.38
C ALA A 211 -8.50 11.18 -23.80
N GLY A 212 -8.33 10.31 -24.81
CA GLY A 212 -8.08 10.74 -26.21
C GLY A 212 -6.59 10.75 -26.60
N GLY A 213 -5.73 10.08 -25.82
CA GLY A 213 -4.29 9.97 -26.07
C GLY A 213 -3.43 10.79 -25.09
N MET A 214 -2.13 10.59 -25.18
CA MET A 214 -1.16 11.27 -24.29
C MET A 214 -1.18 12.78 -24.49
N ASP A 215 -1.27 13.25 -25.72
CA ASP A 215 -1.31 14.69 -26.03
C ASP A 215 -2.52 15.38 -25.40
N ALA A 216 -3.68 14.71 -25.41
CA ALA A 216 -4.89 15.23 -24.75
C ALA A 216 -4.72 15.29 -23.23
N VAL A 217 -4.10 14.28 -22.60
CA VAL A 217 -3.79 14.27 -21.16
C VAL A 217 -2.86 15.43 -20.80
N LEU A 218 -1.78 15.61 -21.55
CA LEU A 218 -0.80 16.67 -21.28
C LEU A 218 -1.37 18.06 -21.56
N ALA A 219 -2.11 18.23 -22.64
CA ALA A 219 -2.79 19.49 -22.96
C ALA A 219 -3.76 19.90 -21.84
N HIS A 220 -4.59 18.94 -21.38
CA HIS A 220 -5.50 19.19 -20.27
C HIS A 220 -4.77 19.52 -18.97
N ALA A 221 -3.77 18.73 -18.58
CA ALA A 221 -2.99 18.96 -17.37
C ALA A 221 -2.25 20.31 -17.39
N SER A 222 -1.75 20.72 -18.56
CA SER A 222 -1.09 22.02 -18.74
C SER A 222 -2.06 23.20 -18.73
N SER A 223 -3.35 22.99 -19.02
CA SER A 223 -4.36 24.04 -18.97
C SER A 223 -4.78 24.42 -17.55
N LEU A 224 -4.48 23.56 -16.57
CA LEU A 224 -4.80 23.80 -15.16
C LEU A 224 -3.64 24.54 -14.48
N PRO A 225 -3.87 25.74 -13.89
CA PRO A 225 -2.83 26.54 -13.28
C PRO A 225 -2.12 25.79 -12.13
N GLY A 226 -0.79 25.64 -12.19
CA GLY A 226 0.02 25.01 -11.14
C GLY A 226 -0.08 23.48 -11.06
N PHE A 227 -0.90 22.82 -11.88
CA PHE A 227 -1.19 21.38 -11.77
C PHE A 227 0.04 20.50 -12.01
N LEU A 228 0.94 20.88 -12.91
CA LEU A 228 2.18 20.16 -13.21
C LEU A 228 3.43 20.79 -12.53
N SER A 229 3.21 21.71 -11.58
CA SER A 229 4.29 22.41 -10.89
C SER A 229 4.68 21.71 -9.59
N PHE A 230 5.97 21.62 -9.28
CA PHE A 230 6.47 21.20 -7.96
C PHE A 230 6.40 22.28 -6.89
N GLY A 231 6.35 23.55 -7.29
CA GLY A 231 6.31 24.71 -6.40
C GLY A 231 4.95 25.36 -6.26
N GLN A 232 3.94 24.82 -6.92
CA GLN A 232 2.56 25.30 -6.88
C GLN A 232 1.61 24.11 -6.81
N THR A 233 0.40 24.35 -6.31
CA THR A 233 -0.69 23.36 -6.29
C THR A 233 -1.92 23.97 -6.94
N TYR A 234 -2.71 23.16 -7.61
CA TYR A 234 -3.99 23.56 -8.17
C TYR A 234 -5.05 23.54 -7.08
N ASN A 235 -5.80 24.63 -6.96
CA ASN A 235 -6.97 24.68 -6.09
C ASN A 235 -8.23 24.58 -6.95
N ALA A 236 -8.92 23.45 -6.86
CA ALA A 236 -10.12 23.18 -7.64
C ALA A 236 -11.30 24.12 -7.32
N ALA A 237 -11.37 24.66 -6.09
CA ALA A 237 -12.45 25.56 -5.68
C ALA A 237 -12.30 26.97 -6.29
N SER A 238 -11.07 27.47 -6.44
CA SER A 238 -10.79 28.80 -7.02
C SER A 238 -10.39 28.72 -8.50
N GLY A 239 -10.02 27.55 -9.02
CA GLY A 239 -9.46 27.39 -10.36
C GLY A 239 -8.07 28.00 -10.54
N GLN A 240 -7.37 28.33 -9.46
CA GLN A 240 -6.09 29.06 -9.47
C GLN A 240 -4.93 28.23 -8.93
N ALA A 241 -3.71 28.63 -9.29
CA ALA A 241 -2.50 28.10 -8.68
C ALA A 241 -2.23 28.75 -7.34
N GLU A 242 -1.90 27.95 -6.34
CA GLU A 242 -1.47 28.39 -5.03
C GLU A 242 -0.01 28.06 -4.79
N PRO A 243 0.79 28.95 -4.14
CA PRO A 243 2.18 28.66 -3.81
C PRO A 243 2.31 27.44 -2.89
N TYR A 244 3.22 26.54 -3.22
CA TYR A 244 3.54 25.39 -2.40
C TYR A 244 4.71 25.72 -1.46
N GLY A 245 4.39 26.15 -0.23
CA GLY A 245 5.37 26.66 0.71
C GLY A 245 6.40 25.64 1.20
N LEU A 246 7.59 26.08 1.58
CA LEU A 246 8.70 25.24 2.05
C LEU A 246 8.31 24.34 3.23
N ILE A 247 7.50 24.84 4.18
CA ILE A 247 7.03 24.03 5.32
C ILE A 247 6.24 22.80 4.84
N ARG A 248 5.38 22.99 3.83
CA ARG A 248 4.60 21.87 3.26
C ARG A 248 5.49 20.88 2.54
N ILE A 249 6.51 21.34 1.78
CA ILE A 249 7.52 20.50 1.17
C ILE A 249 8.23 19.64 2.22
N VAL A 250 8.76 20.25 3.27
CA VAL A 250 9.46 19.55 4.35
C VAL A 250 8.53 18.56 5.06
N SER A 251 7.27 18.93 5.27
CA SER A 251 6.26 18.06 5.88
C SER A 251 6.02 16.81 5.03
N MET A 252 5.89 16.95 3.71
CA MET A 252 5.69 15.81 2.81
C MET A 252 6.94 14.93 2.72
N LEU A 253 8.13 15.53 2.64
CA LEU A 253 9.41 14.79 2.66
C LEU A 253 9.62 14.02 3.97
N ALA A 254 9.17 14.58 5.11
CA ALA A 254 9.30 13.96 6.42
C ALA A 254 8.52 12.65 6.56
N TRP A 255 7.58 12.35 5.67
CA TRP A 255 6.86 11.07 5.66
C TRP A 255 7.81 9.88 5.61
N GLY A 256 8.87 9.94 4.81
CA GLY A 256 9.90 8.91 4.74
C GLY A 256 10.66 8.65 6.05
N LEU A 257 10.65 9.58 7.01
CA LEU A 257 11.25 9.37 8.34
C LEU A 257 10.46 8.34 9.16
N GLY A 258 9.18 8.14 8.89
CA GLY A 258 8.36 7.14 9.55
C GLY A 258 8.90 5.72 9.40
N TYR A 259 9.56 5.41 8.28
CA TYR A 259 10.09 4.08 7.97
C TYR A 259 11.08 3.54 9.00
N PHE A 260 11.84 4.41 9.65
CA PHE A 260 12.82 4.03 10.66
C PHE A 260 12.16 3.48 11.94
N GLY A 261 10.88 3.78 12.16
CA GLY A 261 10.12 3.35 13.34
C GLY A 261 8.99 2.39 13.08
N MET A 262 8.66 2.08 11.81
CA MET A 262 7.51 1.22 11.46
C MET A 262 7.79 -0.26 11.73
N PRO A 263 7.15 -0.89 12.73
CA PRO A 263 7.46 -2.26 13.15
C PRO A 263 7.26 -3.28 12.03
N HIS A 264 6.24 -3.12 11.21
CA HIS A 264 5.92 -4.06 10.12
C HIS A 264 7.01 -4.07 9.03
N ILE A 265 7.67 -2.93 8.75
CA ILE A 265 8.83 -2.87 7.85
C ILE A 265 10.05 -3.50 8.53
N LEU A 266 10.32 -3.10 9.77
CA LEU A 266 11.50 -3.53 10.53
C LEU A 266 11.53 -5.05 10.76
N VAL A 267 10.38 -5.67 11.02
CA VAL A 267 10.27 -7.13 11.18
C VAL A 267 10.71 -7.87 9.92
N ARG A 268 10.49 -7.33 8.73
CA ARG A 268 10.94 -7.94 7.46
C ARG A 268 12.46 -7.98 7.35
N PHE A 269 13.14 -6.95 7.88
CA PHE A 269 14.60 -6.97 7.96
C PHE A 269 15.08 -8.04 8.94
N MET A 270 14.37 -8.26 10.06
CA MET A 270 14.70 -9.33 11.02
C MET A 270 14.49 -10.73 10.44
N ALA A 271 13.57 -10.88 9.49
CA ALA A 271 13.14 -12.14 8.91
C ALA A 271 13.97 -12.61 7.69
N ILE A 272 14.86 -11.78 7.14
CA ILE A 272 15.70 -12.18 6.00
C ILE A 272 16.69 -13.27 6.39
N ARG A 273 16.96 -14.21 5.47
CA ARG A 273 17.85 -15.35 5.74
C ARG A 273 19.31 -14.93 5.98
N HIS A 274 19.87 -14.04 5.15
CA HIS A 274 21.23 -13.55 5.27
C HIS A 274 21.30 -12.02 5.22
N GLU A 275 22.09 -11.39 6.10
CA GLU A 275 22.22 -9.94 6.18
C GLU A 275 22.80 -9.28 4.91
N ASP A 276 23.61 -10.01 4.17
CA ASP A 276 24.25 -9.51 2.93
C ASP A 276 23.24 -9.38 1.77
N GLU A 277 22.16 -10.13 1.81
CA GLU A 277 21.08 -10.07 0.83
C GLU A 277 20.26 -8.77 0.94
N LEU A 278 20.35 -8.06 2.06
CA LEU A 278 19.71 -6.75 2.24
C LEU A 278 20.16 -5.70 1.22
N LYS A 279 21.37 -5.84 0.64
CA LYS A 279 21.83 -4.98 -0.46
C LYS A 279 21.00 -5.18 -1.72
N ILE A 280 20.62 -6.43 -2.00
CA ILE A 280 19.78 -6.77 -3.13
C ILE A 280 18.35 -6.29 -2.85
N SER A 281 17.83 -6.57 -1.67
CA SER A 281 16.50 -6.09 -1.24
C SER A 281 16.37 -4.57 -1.36
N ARG A 282 17.38 -3.81 -0.90
CA ARG A 282 17.40 -2.35 -1.03
C ARG A 282 17.26 -1.88 -2.47
N ARG A 283 18.02 -2.47 -3.40
CA ARG A 283 17.96 -2.10 -4.82
C ARG A 283 16.57 -2.37 -5.40
N ILE A 284 16.03 -3.55 -5.14
CA ILE A 284 14.69 -3.93 -5.61
C ILE A 284 13.63 -2.98 -5.05
N ALA A 285 13.61 -2.77 -3.73
CA ALA A 285 12.67 -1.89 -3.04
C ALA A 285 12.75 -0.46 -3.58
N SER A 286 13.96 0.13 -3.66
CA SER A 286 14.14 1.51 -4.12
C SER A 286 13.73 1.73 -5.59
N ILE A 287 13.99 0.76 -6.48
CA ILE A 287 13.56 0.85 -7.87
C ILE A 287 12.04 0.75 -7.96
N TRP A 288 11.47 -0.23 -7.24
CA TRP A 288 10.02 -0.47 -7.27
C TRP A 288 9.23 0.71 -6.72
N VAL A 289 9.65 1.31 -5.59
CA VAL A 289 8.96 2.45 -4.99
C VAL A 289 8.94 3.66 -5.91
N VAL A 290 10.07 3.97 -6.56
CA VAL A 290 10.15 5.10 -7.49
C VAL A 290 9.20 4.91 -8.68
N ILE A 291 9.24 3.72 -9.30
CA ILE A 291 8.39 3.42 -10.47
C ILE A 291 6.91 3.42 -10.08
N SER A 292 6.54 2.68 -9.04
CA SER A 292 5.14 2.52 -8.62
C SER A 292 4.51 3.85 -8.20
N MET A 293 5.24 4.69 -7.46
CA MET A 293 4.78 6.02 -7.05
C MET A 293 4.61 6.96 -8.24
N ALA A 294 5.58 6.97 -9.18
CA ALA A 294 5.48 7.81 -10.38
C ALA A 294 4.27 7.42 -11.23
N VAL A 295 4.05 6.11 -11.43
CA VAL A 295 2.89 5.62 -12.19
C VAL A 295 1.58 5.92 -11.46
N ALA A 296 1.52 5.72 -10.14
CA ALA A 296 0.34 6.02 -9.33
C ALA A 296 -0.04 7.52 -9.40
N MET A 297 0.95 8.40 -9.27
CA MET A 297 0.75 9.85 -9.44
C MET A 297 0.22 10.17 -10.85
N PHE A 298 0.81 9.57 -11.88
CA PHE A 298 0.39 9.80 -13.25
C PHE A 298 -1.05 9.31 -13.52
N ILE A 299 -1.51 8.25 -12.84
CA ILE A 299 -2.91 7.82 -12.89
C ILE A 299 -3.86 8.91 -12.39
N GLY A 300 -3.48 9.68 -11.37
CA GLY A 300 -4.29 10.82 -10.92
C GLY A 300 -4.46 11.88 -12.00
N ILE A 301 -3.37 12.24 -12.69
CA ILE A 301 -3.38 13.19 -13.82
C ILE A 301 -4.25 12.68 -14.96
N VAL A 302 -4.04 11.43 -15.36
CA VAL A 302 -4.84 10.75 -16.40
C VAL A 302 -6.30 10.68 -16.01
N GLY A 303 -6.60 10.30 -14.76
CA GLY A 303 -7.96 10.23 -14.25
C GLY A 303 -8.69 11.56 -14.31
N HIS A 304 -8.01 12.67 -13.99
CA HIS A 304 -8.59 14.01 -14.12
C HIS A 304 -8.92 14.35 -15.58
N ALA A 305 -8.04 14.00 -16.53
CA ALA A 305 -8.30 14.18 -17.96
C ALA A 305 -9.48 13.32 -18.44
N VAL A 306 -9.60 12.07 -17.97
CA VAL A 306 -10.74 11.17 -18.27
C VAL A 306 -12.05 11.72 -17.73
N SER A 307 -12.04 12.34 -16.53
CA SER A 307 -13.21 13.04 -15.98
C SER A 307 -13.58 14.25 -16.82
N ASN A 308 -12.59 15.03 -17.27
CA ASN A 308 -12.81 16.21 -18.09
C ASN A 308 -13.51 15.91 -19.43
N VAL A 309 -13.20 14.75 -20.04
CA VAL A 309 -13.91 14.31 -21.26
C VAL A 309 -15.24 13.59 -20.97
N GLY A 310 -15.69 13.56 -19.71
CA GLY A 310 -17.00 13.02 -19.30
C GLY A 310 -17.11 11.50 -19.30
N ARG A 311 -15.98 10.76 -19.32
CA ARG A 311 -15.99 9.28 -19.27
C ARG A 311 -16.24 8.73 -17.87
N ILE A 312 -15.79 9.44 -16.85
CA ILE A 312 -16.11 9.21 -15.44
C ILE A 312 -16.57 10.53 -14.82
N PRO A 313 -17.38 10.51 -13.74
CA PRO A 313 -17.79 11.75 -13.09
C PRO A 313 -16.58 12.52 -12.54
N MET A 314 -16.69 13.86 -12.47
CA MET A 314 -15.71 14.66 -11.76
C MET A 314 -15.74 14.30 -10.28
N LEU A 315 -14.55 14.08 -9.69
CA LEU A 315 -14.40 13.65 -8.32
C LEU A 315 -13.95 14.84 -7.46
N GLU A 316 -14.56 14.99 -6.28
CA GLU A 316 -14.26 16.08 -5.35
C GLU A 316 -13.92 15.56 -3.96
N GLY A 317 -13.08 16.29 -3.23
CA GLY A 317 -12.70 15.97 -1.85
C GLY A 317 -12.20 14.53 -1.70
N SER A 318 -12.75 13.80 -0.75
CA SER A 318 -12.32 12.40 -0.47
C SER A 318 -12.76 11.39 -1.56
N ALA A 319 -13.66 11.77 -2.48
CA ALA A 319 -14.04 10.90 -3.59
C ALA A 319 -12.91 10.73 -4.61
N THR A 320 -11.94 11.65 -4.67
CA THR A 320 -10.76 11.56 -5.55
C THR A 320 -9.94 10.30 -5.30
N GLU A 321 -9.92 9.77 -4.08
CA GLU A 321 -9.28 8.50 -3.74
C GLU A 321 -9.88 7.31 -4.49
N THR A 322 -11.08 7.44 -5.06
CA THR A 322 -11.73 6.37 -5.82
C THR A 322 -11.41 6.41 -7.32
N VAL A 323 -10.48 7.26 -7.78
CA VAL A 323 -10.18 7.43 -9.21
C VAL A 323 -9.82 6.10 -9.89
N ILE A 324 -8.97 5.25 -9.28
CA ILE A 324 -8.66 3.92 -9.83
C ILE A 324 -9.90 3.03 -9.85
N VAL A 325 -10.75 3.11 -8.83
CA VAL A 325 -12.00 2.34 -8.76
C VAL A 325 -12.92 2.74 -9.91
N ARG A 326 -13.07 4.05 -10.19
CA ARG A 326 -13.89 4.55 -11.30
C ARG A 326 -13.33 4.17 -12.69
N LEU A 327 -12.00 4.25 -12.85
CA LEU A 327 -11.35 3.79 -14.07
C LEU A 327 -11.50 2.27 -14.27
N SER A 328 -11.43 1.48 -13.19
CA SER A 328 -11.66 0.04 -13.24
C SER A 328 -13.12 -0.31 -13.56
N ASP A 329 -14.07 0.44 -13.01
CA ASP A 329 -15.49 0.28 -13.33
C ASP A 329 -15.75 0.61 -14.82
N LEU A 330 -15.17 1.70 -15.32
CA LEU A 330 -15.21 2.04 -16.74
C LEU A 330 -14.58 0.93 -17.62
N LEU A 331 -13.40 0.40 -17.22
CA LEU A 331 -12.76 -0.71 -17.92
C LEU A 331 -13.67 -1.93 -18.00
N SER A 332 -14.39 -2.24 -16.94
CA SER A 332 -15.29 -3.40 -16.88
C SER A 332 -16.46 -3.34 -17.87
N SER A 333 -16.83 -2.15 -18.32
CA SER A 333 -17.93 -1.95 -19.29
C SER A 333 -17.57 -2.41 -20.72
N TYR A 334 -16.28 -2.67 -21.00
CA TYR A 334 -15.80 -3.07 -22.33
C TYR A 334 -15.84 -4.60 -22.58
N GLY A 335 -16.44 -5.37 -21.70
CA GLY A 335 -16.68 -6.80 -21.88
C GLY A 335 -16.15 -7.67 -20.72
N LEU A 336 -16.30 -9.00 -20.89
CA LEU A 336 -16.00 -9.95 -19.82
C LEU A 336 -14.52 -9.96 -19.42
N LEU A 337 -13.60 -10.01 -20.39
CA LEU A 337 -12.16 -10.03 -20.11
C LEU A 337 -11.68 -8.74 -19.41
N PRO A 338 -12.02 -7.53 -19.90
CA PRO A 338 -11.78 -6.30 -19.16
C PRO A 338 -12.41 -6.27 -17.75
N ALA A 339 -13.59 -6.84 -17.55
CA ALA A 339 -14.23 -6.93 -16.25
C ALA A 339 -13.45 -7.84 -15.27
N ILE A 340 -12.89 -8.95 -15.75
CA ILE A 340 -12.00 -9.82 -14.95
C ILE A 340 -10.72 -9.05 -14.57
N VAL A 341 -10.11 -8.33 -15.52
CA VAL A 341 -8.93 -7.52 -15.26
C VAL A 341 -9.24 -6.42 -14.23
N ALA A 342 -10.36 -5.73 -14.37
CA ALA A 342 -10.84 -4.77 -13.37
C ALA A 342 -11.02 -5.42 -12.00
N GLY A 343 -11.59 -6.61 -11.95
CA GLY A 343 -11.71 -7.40 -10.71
C GLY A 343 -10.36 -7.72 -10.06
N CYS A 344 -9.34 -8.06 -10.84
CA CYS A 344 -7.97 -8.29 -10.33
C CYS A 344 -7.35 -7.00 -9.77
N ILE A 345 -7.55 -5.86 -10.43
CA ILE A 345 -7.06 -4.54 -9.97
C ILE A 345 -7.70 -4.19 -8.62
N LEU A 346 -9.00 -4.34 -8.52
CA LEU A 346 -9.78 -4.04 -7.32
C LEU A 346 -9.51 -5.03 -6.18
N ALA A 347 -9.27 -6.30 -6.52
CA ALA A 347 -8.76 -7.29 -5.57
C ALA A 347 -7.40 -6.91 -5.00
N GLY A 348 -6.53 -6.25 -5.79
CA GLY A 348 -5.26 -5.68 -5.34
C GLY A 348 -5.44 -4.61 -4.26
N ILE A 349 -6.44 -3.74 -4.38
CA ILE A 349 -6.78 -2.74 -3.35
C ILE A 349 -7.21 -3.42 -2.05
N LEU A 350 -8.06 -4.44 -2.15
CA LEU A 350 -8.47 -5.23 -0.98
C LEU A 350 -7.28 -5.92 -0.33
N ALA A 351 -6.43 -6.52 -1.11
CA ALA A 351 -5.26 -7.24 -0.66
C ALA A 351 -4.33 -6.37 0.18
N LEU A 352 -4.06 -5.15 -0.27
CA LEU A 352 -3.23 -4.18 0.45
C LEU A 352 -3.85 -3.74 1.76
N SER A 353 -5.16 -3.53 1.77
CA SER A 353 -5.89 -3.26 3.00
C SER A 353 -5.80 -4.45 3.98
N LEU A 354 -5.71 -5.69 3.44
CA LEU A 354 -5.55 -6.92 4.22
C LEU A 354 -4.22 -6.97 4.98
N ILE A 355 -3.14 -6.48 4.41
CA ILE A 355 -1.80 -6.52 5.03
C ILE A 355 -1.76 -5.69 6.31
N HIS A 356 -2.37 -4.51 6.30
CA HIS A 356 -2.34 -3.57 7.42
C HIS A 356 -2.97 -4.10 8.71
N ILE A 357 -4.03 -4.89 8.58
CA ILE A 357 -4.78 -5.38 9.72
C ILE A 357 -4.12 -6.62 10.32
N SER A 358 -3.37 -7.33 9.50
CA SER A 358 -2.71 -8.57 9.92
C SER A 358 -1.51 -8.36 10.83
N GLU A 359 -0.83 -7.23 10.73
CA GLU A 359 0.44 -6.97 11.41
C GLU A 359 0.31 -6.55 12.89
N PRO A 360 -0.60 -5.62 13.27
CA PRO A 360 -0.71 -5.22 14.67
C PRO A 360 -1.11 -6.36 15.60
N THR A 361 -1.97 -7.27 15.16
CA THR A 361 -2.38 -8.44 15.95
C THR A 361 -1.22 -9.38 16.27
N ARG A 362 -0.15 -9.38 15.46
CA ARG A 362 1.05 -10.18 15.69
C ARG A 362 2.10 -9.46 16.52
N LEU A 363 2.14 -8.13 16.48
CA LEU A 363 3.10 -7.34 17.25
C LEU A 363 2.70 -7.23 18.72
N LEU A 364 1.45 -7.53 19.06
CA LEU A 364 0.88 -7.41 20.39
C LEU A 364 0.67 -8.77 21.11
N SER A 365 0.72 -9.88 20.39
CA SER A 365 0.67 -11.24 20.95
C SER A 365 2.07 -11.80 21.21
#